data_3f7de27b4ffd1012ffd79f24a089054b
#
_entry.id   3f7de27b4ffd1012ffd79f24a089054b
#
_cell.length_a   1.000
_cell.length_b   1.000
_cell.length_c   1.000
_cell.angle_alpha   90.00
_cell.angle_beta   90.00
_cell.angle_gamma   90.00
#
_symmetry.space_group_name_H-M   'P 1'
#
loop_
_entity.id
_entity.type
_entity.pdbx_description
1 polymer ?
#
loop_
_entity_poly.entity_id
_entity_poly.type
_entity_poly.pdbx_seq_one_letter_code
_entity_poly.pdbx_strand_id
1 'polypeptide(L)'
;MKFIEKGTADHSYRINIFGIRIRFRNRLAIKNNKIILVDKNGKEIQVKKVNGLNVTFLGANAVVKIYMPCPKFVNTTITCGDNATISIGASEHRIANSGIHASASGTSVSIGKNNFIRGFFVASTDKPGIKVNIGDDCLIANGVKLLTTDFHTVIENETKQILNPPADINIGNHCWLCEDVTITKGVTLADDTIVAAKAYVTKSFEKTNTIIGGIPANIIKDKNTSWSVLPYWQYKETIKST
;
A
#
# COMPACT_ATOMS: atom_id res chain seq x y z
N MET A 1 -0.65 -30.54 29.82
CA MET A 1 0.03 -29.25 29.99
C MET A 1 -0.68 -28.24 29.12
N LYS A 2 -1.27 -27.17 29.69
CA LYS A 2 -1.97 -26.13 28.95
C LYS A 2 -0.96 -25.08 28.53
N PHE A 3 -0.70 -24.92 27.24
CA PHE A 3 0.05 -23.76 26.73
C PHE A 3 -0.94 -22.77 26.14
N ILE A 4 -0.89 -21.55 26.61
CA ILE A 4 -1.64 -20.41 26.05
C ILE A 4 -0.63 -19.58 25.27
N GLU A 5 -0.70 -19.61 23.94
CA GLU A 5 0.07 -18.70 23.09
C GLU A 5 -0.80 -17.51 22.70
N LYS A 6 -0.33 -16.31 23.03
CA LYS A 6 -0.97 -15.06 22.63
C LYS A 6 -0.52 -14.71 21.21
N GLY A 7 -1.42 -14.75 20.27
CA GLY A 7 -1.18 -14.27 18.91
C GLY A 7 -1.10 -12.74 18.91
N THR A 8 0.02 -12.17 18.49
CA THR A 8 0.30 -10.73 18.57
C THR A 8 -0.34 -9.90 17.46
N ALA A 9 -0.79 -10.52 16.37
CA ALA A 9 -1.27 -9.79 15.19
C ALA A 9 -2.80 -9.76 15.01
N ASP A 10 -3.56 -10.66 15.62
CA ASP A 10 -5.00 -10.78 15.36
C ASP A 10 -5.89 -10.92 16.60
N HIS A 11 -5.38 -10.55 17.77
CA HIS A 11 -6.08 -10.73 19.06
C HIS A 11 -6.69 -12.13 19.23
N SER A 12 -6.06 -13.16 18.66
CA SER A 12 -6.47 -14.54 18.82
C SER A 12 -5.66 -15.22 19.91
N TYR A 13 -6.34 -16.06 20.68
CA TYR A 13 -5.71 -16.96 21.62
C TYR A 13 -5.76 -18.38 21.07
N ARG A 14 -4.65 -19.09 21.10
CA ARG A 14 -4.59 -20.51 20.77
C ARG A 14 -4.49 -21.29 22.07
N ILE A 15 -5.42 -22.19 22.28
CA ILE A 15 -5.37 -23.13 23.40
C ILE A 15 -5.21 -24.52 22.79
N ASN A 16 -4.20 -25.22 23.25
CA ASN A 16 -3.99 -26.62 22.91
C ASN A 16 -4.50 -27.49 24.07
N ILE A 17 -5.58 -28.21 23.86
CA ILE A 17 -6.17 -29.13 24.83
C ILE A 17 -6.20 -30.52 24.20
N PHE A 18 -5.44 -31.47 24.76
CA PHE A 18 -5.37 -32.86 24.27
C PHE A 18 -5.11 -32.99 22.75
N GLY A 19 -4.19 -32.16 22.21
CA GLY A 19 -3.84 -32.19 20.77
C GLY A 19 -4.80 -31.45 19.86
N ILE A 20 -5.91 -30.91 20.36
CA ILE A 20 -6.86 -30.10 19.59
C ILE A 20 -6.49 -28.63 19.74
N ARG A 21 -6.11 -27.98 18.63
CA ARG A 21 -5.84 -26.54 18.58
C ARG A 21 -7.17 -25.78 18.40
N ILE A 22 -7.59 -25.08 19.44
CA ILE A 22 -8.77 -24.20 19.39
C ILE A 22 -8.30 -22.76 19.31
N ARG A 23 -8.75 -22.04 18.31
CA ARG A 23 -8.47 -20.61 18.10
C ARG A 23 -9.68 -19.78 18.55
N PHE A 24 -9.48 -18.95 19.54
CA PHE A 24 -10.50 -17.99 19.98
C PHE A 24 -10.14 -16.60 19.47
N ARG A 25 -11.04 -15.96 18.72
CA ARG A 25 -10.96 -14.52 18.44
C ARG A 25 -11.60 -13.75 19.59
N ASN A 26 -10.86 -12.84 20.19
CA ASN A 26 -11.45 -11.93 21.17
C ASN A 26 -12.27 -10.85 20.43
N ARG A 27 -13.58 -11.08 20.22
CA ARG A 27 -14.49 -10.10 19.60
C ARG A 27 -14.54 -8.76 20.35
N LEU A 28 -14.17 -8.72 21.63
CA LEU A 28 -14.09 -7.50 22.41
C LEU A 28 -12.90 -6.61 22.02
N ALA A 29 -11.90 -7.16 21.35
CA ALA A 29 -10.73 -6.42 20.87
C ALA A 29 -10.96 -5.66 19.54
N ILE A 30 -12.03 -5.98 18.81
CA ILE A 30 -12.37 -5.30 17.54
C ILE A 30 -13.33 -4.14 17.86
N LYS A 31 -12.79 -3.01 18.34
CA LYS A 31 -13.59 -1.85 18.77
C LYS A 31 -13.08 -0.55 18.13
N ASN A 32 -13.95 0.45 18.11
CA ASN A 32 -13.64 1.83 17.70
C ASN A 32 -13.09 1.98 16.27
N ASN A 33 -13.31 1.00 15.40
CA ASN A 33 -12.89 1.06 14.01
C ASN A 33 -13.85 1.95 13.21
N LYS A 34 -13.29 2.73 12.27
CA LYS A 34 -14.08 3.71 11.51
C LYS A 34 -13.74 3.67 10.03
N ILE A 35 -14.77 3.84 9.20
CA ILE A 35 -14.63 4.24 7.80
C ILE A 35 -15.22 5.65 7.72
N ILE A 36 -14.43 6.62 7.26
CA ILE A 36 -14.77 8.04 7.26
C ILE A 36 -14.65 8.57 5.83
N LEU A 37 -15.71 9.17 5.34
CA LEU A 37 -15.67 10.00 4.14
C LEU A 37 -15.41 11.44 4.57
N VAL A 38 -14.49 12.12 3.88
CA VAL A 38 -14.13 13.52 4.15
C VAL A 38 -14.54 14.34 2.94
N ASP A 39 -15.47 15.27 3.10
CA ASP A 39 -15.94 16.14 2.02
C ASP A 39 -14.91 17.23 1.67
N LYS A 40 -15.20 18.00 0.62
CA LYS A 40 -14.33 19.11 0.15
C LYS A 40 -14.12 20.23 1.17
N ASN A 41 -14.96 20.30 2.20
CA ASN A 41 -14.88 21.29 3.27
C ASN A 41 -14.19 20.71 4.53
N GLY A 42 -13.69 19.48 4.46
CA GLY A 42 -13.06 18.78 5.58
C GLY A 42 -14.04 18.15 6.58
N LYS A 43 -15.36 18.17 6.29
CA LYS A 43 -16.35 17.55 7.17
C LYS A 43 -16.25 16.02 7.08
N GLU A 44 -16.12 15.39 8.23
CA GLU A 44 -16.06 13.94 8.37
C GLU A 44 -17.43 13.31 8.54
N ILE A 45 -17.70 12.27 7.76
CA ILE A 45 -18.93 11.49 7.81
C ILE A 45 -18.55 10.04 8.00
N GLN A 46 -18.90 9.46 9.15
CA GLN A 46 -18.67 8.03 9.39
C GLN A 46 -19.71 7.20 8.64
N VAL A 47 -19.22 6.20 7.90
CA VAL A 47 -20.05 5.28 7.12
C VAL A 47 -19.78 3.83 7.51
N LYS A 48 -20.72 2.94 7.23
CA LYS A 48 -20.56 1.50 7.47
C LYS A 48 -19.94 0.77 6.28
N LYS A 49 -20.10 1.30 5.07
CA LYS A 49 -19.71 0.64 3.82
C LYS A 49 -19.46 1.68 2.74
N VAL A 50 -18.53 1.37 1.84
CA VAL A 50 -18.28 2.10 0.59
C VAL A 50 -18.43 1.10 -0.56
N ASN A 51 -19.12 1.51 -1.62
CA ASN A 51 -19.38 0.62 -2.76
C ASN A 51 -18.08 0.19 -3.45
N GLY A 52 -17.96 -1.10 -3.75
CA GLY A 52 -16.77 -1.69 -4.40
C GLY A 52 -15.55 -1.86 -3.49
N LEU A 53 -15.63 -1.42 -2.21
CA LEU A 53 -14.57 -1.54 -1.21
C LEU A 53 -15.01 -2.48 -0.08
N ASN A 54 -14.21 -3.51 0.19
CA ASN A 54 -14.37 -4.40 1.34
C ASN A 54 -13.30 -4.10 2.39
N VAL A 55 -13.72 -3.69 3.59
CA VAL A 55 -12.82 -3.38 4.71
C VAL A 55 -12.95 -4.43 5.79
N THR A 56 -11.84 -5.06 6.16
CA THR A 56 -11.76 -6.03 7.26
C THR A 56 -10.90 -5.48 8.38
N PHE A 57 -11.46 -5.39 9.58
CA PHE A 57 -10.73 -5.01 10.79
C PHE A 57 -10.34 -6.26 11.56
N LEU A 58 -9.04 -6.46 11.76
CA LEU A 58 -8.47 -7.55 12.58
C LEU A 58 -8.19 -7.09 14.01
N GLY A 59 -8.07 -5.77 14.22
CA GLY A 59 -7.74 -5.13 15.48
C GLY A 59 -8.70 -4.00 15.85
N ALA A 60 -8.31 -3.17 16.79
CA ALA A 60 -9.07 -2.03 17.32
C ALA A 60 -8.50 -0.68 16.86
N ASN A 61 -9.33 0.37 16.95
CA ASN A 61 -8.96 1.77 16.70
C ASN A 61 -8.40 2.05 15.30
N ALA A 62 -8.66 1.17 14.33
CA ALA A 62 -8.24 1.40 12.95
C ALA A 62 -9.16 2.41 12.26
N VAL A 63 -8.57 3.24 11.41
CA VAL A 63 -9.29 4.29 10.69
C VAL A 63 -8.99 4.21 9.20
N VAL A 64 -10.04 4.14 8.38
CA VAL A 64 -9.96 4.28 6.92
C VAL A 64 -10.62 5.60 6.55
N LYS A 65 -9.82 6.58 6.10
CA LYS A 65 -10.30 7.87 5.59
C LYS A 65 -10.26 7.91 4.07
N ILE A 66 -11.35 8.36 3.46
CA ILE A 66 -11.47 8.50 2.01
C ILE A 66 -11.97 9.92 1.71
N TYR A 67 -11.22 10.65 0.93
CA TYR A 67 -11.53 12.03 0.57
C TYR A 67 -12.40 12.11 -0.68
N MET A 68 -13.28 13.10 -0.72
CA MET A 68 -14.22 13.33 -1.80
C MET A 68 -13.69 14.30 -2.86
N PRO A 69 -13.91 14.08 -4.18
CA PRO A 69 -14.69 12.99 -4.73
C PRO A 69 -14.07 11.62 -4.45
N CYS A 70 -14.92 10.67 -4.04
CA CYS A 70 -14.49 9.32 -3.69
C CYS A 70 -14.06 8.57 -4.94
N PRO A 71 -12.87 7.94 -4.97
CA PRO A 71 -12.48 7.06 -6.06
C PRO A 71 -13.53 5.98 -6.32
N LYS A 72 -13.71 5.60 -7.57
CA LYS A 72 -14.57 4.46 -7.91
C LYS A 72 -13.85 3.16 -7.56
N PHE A 73 -14.20 2.56 -6.43
CA PHE A 73 -13.66 1.26 -6.05
C PHE A 73 -14.29 0.13 -6.87
N VAL A 74 -13.46 -0.84 -7.28
CA VAL A 74 -13.87 -2.05 -7.97
C VAL A 74 -13.03 -3.20 -7.44
N ASN A 75 -13.66 -4.21 -6.83
CA ASN A 75 -12.96 -5.39 -6.31
C ASN A 75 -11.71 -5.01 -5.48
N THR A 76 -11.89 -4.09 -4.51
CA THR A 76 -10.81 -3.56 -3.69
C THR A 76 -10.99 -4.00 -2.23
N THR A 77 -9.91 -4.45 -1.61
CA THR A 77 -9.91 -4.93 -0.23
C THR A 77 -8.91 -4.17 0.64
N ILE A 78 -9.29 -3.88 1.88
CA ILE A 78 -8.41 -3.31 2.91
C ILE A 78 -8.49 -4.19 4.16
N THR A 79 -7.35 -4.58 4.70
CA THR A 79 -7.24 -5.29 5.97
C THR A 79 -6.45 -4.45 6.95
N CYS A 80 -7.04 -4.12 8.10
CA CYS A 80 -6.45 -3.24 9.11
C CYS A 80 -6.18 -4.00 10.41
N GLY A 81 -4.97 -3.88 10.95
CA GLY A 81 -4.61 -4.29 12.32
C GLY A 81 -4.97 -3.22 13.34
N ASP A 82 -4.42 -3.36 14.57
CA ASP A 82 -4.61 -2.38 15.64
C ASP A 82 -4.03 -1.01 15.27
N ASN A 83 -4.79 0.05 15.55
CA ASN A 83 -4.36 1.44 15.32
C ASN A 83 -3.87 1.72 13.88
N ALA A 84 -4.24 0.88 12.91
CA ALA A 84 -3.87 1.09 11.52
C ALA A 84 -4.60 2.30 10.95
N THR A 85 -3.91 3.09 10.13
CA THR A 85 -4.48 4.27 9.46
C THR A 85 -4.31 4.14 7.96
N ILE A 86 -5.43 4.15 7.24
CA ILE A 86 -5.45 4.17 5.79
C ILE A 86 -6.05 5.50 5.34
N SER A 87 -5.35 6.23 4.48
CA SER A 87 -5.81 7.49 3.90
C SER A 87 -5.81 7.38 2.38
N ILE A 88 -6.94 7.67 1.75
CA ILE A 88 -7.10 7.64 0.29
C ILE A 88 -7.60 8.99 -0.18
N GLY A 89 -6.77 9.70 -0.94
CA GLY A 89 -7.04 11.02 -1.48
C GLY A 89 -8.20 11.05 -2.46
N ALA A 90 -8.74 12.24 -2.67
CA ALA A 90 -9.82 12.49 -3.60
C ALA A 90 -9.42 12.16 -5.04
N SER A 91 -10.29 11.48 -5.78
CA SER A 91 -10.03 11.14 -7.18
C SER A 91 -11.35 10.81 -7.90
N GLU A 92 -11.48 11.18 -9.15
CA GLU A 92 -12.54 10.71 -10.04
C GLU A 92 -12.15 9.41 -10.77
N HIS A 93 -10.89 9.03 -10.67
CA HIS A 93 -10.38 7.79 -11.22
C HIS A 93 -10.82 6.59 -10.39
N ARG A 94 -10.56 5.40 -10.91
CA ARG A 94 -10.84 4.15 -10.19
C ARG A 94 -9.63 3.64 -9.46
N ILE A 95 -9.92 2.92 -8.36
CA ILE A 95 -9.01 1.99 -7.70
C ILE A 95 -9.62 0.59 -7.86
N ALA A 96 -8.98 -0.28 -8.65
CA ALA A 96 -9.54 -1.57 -9.02
C ALA A 96 -8.58 -2.73 -8.69
N ASN A 97 -9.14 -3.92 -8.44
CA ASN A 97 -8.41 -5.19 -8.26
C ASN A 97 -7.22 -5.06 -7.29
N SER A 98 -7.45 -4.38 -6.18
CA SER A 98 -6.39 -3.94 -5.28
C SER A 98 -6.54 -4.49 -3.88
N GLY A 99 -5.41 -4.76 -3.22
CA GLY A 99 -5.36 -5.22 -1.84
C GLY A 99 -4.40 -4.38 -1.00
N ILE A 100 -4.86 -3.87 0.15
CA ILE A 100 -4.04 -3.19 1.16
C ILE A 100 -4.08 -4.02 2.43
N HIS A 101 -2.98 -4.70 2.76
CA HIS A 101 -2.82 -5.48 3.97
C HIS A 101 -1.96 -4.72 4.98
N ALA A 102 -2.59 -3.89 5.79
CA ALA A 102 -2.01 -3.11 6.88
C ALA A 102 -2.30 -3.77 8.23
N SER A 103 -1.85 -5.01 8.41
CA SER A 103 -2.24 -5.84 9.57
C SER A 103 -1.31 -5.73 10.78
N ALA A 104 -0.10 -5.21 10.62
CA ALA A 104 0.74 -4.86 11.77
C ALA A 104 0.19 -3.63 12.50
N SER A 105 0.39 -3.59 13.82
CA SER A 105 -0.12 -2.49 14.66
C SER A 105 0.48 -1.13 14.27
N GLY A 106 -0.35 -0.09 14.20
CA GLY A 106 0.09 1.28 13.91
C GLY A 106 0.60 1.48 12.48
N THR A 107 0.36 0.55 11.58
CA THR A 107 0.71 0.71 10.16
C THR A 107 -0.07 1.85 9.54
N SER A 108 0.60 2.63 8.69
CA SER A 108 -0.02 3.72 7.94
C SER A 108 0.16 3.50 6.44
N VAL A 109 -0.94 3.58 5.68
CA VAL A 109 -0.90 3.61 4.21
C VAL A 109 -1.60 4.88 3.74
N SER A 110 -0.86 5.74 3.03
CA SER A 110 -1.37 6.98 2.46
C SER A 110 -1.29 6.91 0.94
N ILE A 111 -2.40 7.15 0.29
CA ILE A 111 -2.52 7.29 -1.16
C ILE A 111 -3.00 8.72 -1.43
N GLY A 112 -2.23 9.48 -2.18
CA GLY A 112 -2.53 10.85 -2.54
C GLY A 112 -3.77 10.99 -3.45
N LYS A 113 -4.03 12.21 -3.91
CA LYS A 113 -5.17 12.51 -4.79
C LYS A 113 -4.91 12.14 -6.25
N ASN A 114 -5.98 12.07 -7.03
CA ASN A 114 -6.00 11.85 -8.48
C ASN A 114 -5.26 10.59 -8.97
N ASN A 115 -5.02 9.63 -8.10
CA ASN A 115 -4.36 8.38 -8.47
C ASN A 115 -5.29 7.50 -9.30
N PHE A 116 -4.76 6.96 -10.42
CA PHE A 116 -5.42 5.95 -11.22
C PHE A 116 -4.77 4.59 -11.00
N ILE A 117 -5.46 3.69 -10.31
CA ILE A 117 -4.93 2.40 -9.88
C ILE A 117 -5.74 1.28 -10.53
N ARG A 118 -5.07 0.44 -11.34
CA ARG A 118 -5.70 -0.68 -12.04
C ARG A 118 -5.59 -2.00 -11.28
N GLY A 119 -4.53 -2.15 -10.47
CA GLY A 119 -4.36 -3.34 -9.65
C GLY A 119 -3.04 -3.33 -8.91
N PHE A 120 -3.08 -3.20 -7.59
CA PHE A 120 -1.88 -3.25 -6.79
C PHE A 120 -2.09 -4.03 -5.49
N PHE A 121 -0.99 -4.45 -4.90
CA PHE A 121 -0.97 -5.12 -3.61
C PHE A 121 0.04 -4.45 -2.68
N VAL A 122 -0.43 -4.00 -1.52
CA VAL A 122 0.41 -3.47 -0.44
C VAL A 122 0.46 -4.48 0.69
N ALA A 123 1.66 -4.93 1.09
CA ALA A 123 1.86 -5.77 2.25
C ALA A 123 2.66 -5.02 3.32
N SER A 124 2.03 -4.78 4.46
CA SER A 124 2.65 -4.24 5.66
C SER A 124 2.14 -5.00 6.87
N THR A 125 2.78 -6.13 7.17
CA THR A 125 2.23 -7.17 8.04
C THR A 125 3.10 -7.52 9.24
N ASP A 126 4.41 -7.27 9.21
CA ASP A 126 5.35 -7.91 10.14
C ASP A 126 5.86 -6.97 11.25
N LYS A 127 6.05 -5.68 10.95
CA LYS A 127 6.61 -4.72 11.90
C LYS A 127 5.60 -3.62 12.20
N PRO A 128 5.34 -3.30 13.49
CA PRO A 128 4.53 -2.16 13.87
C PRO A 128 5.08 -0.81 13.36
N GLY A 129 4.17 0.12 13.05
CA GLY A 129 4.50 1.51 12.71
C GLY A 129 5.07 1.72 11.31
N ILE A 130 5.10 0.72 10.46
CA ILE A 130 5.55 0.83 9.06
C ILE A 130 4.62 1.75 8.25
N LYS A 131 5.22 2.51 7.35
CA LYS A 131 4.50 3.47 6.49
C LYS A 131 4.66 3.11 5.01
N VAL A 132 3.58 3.27 4.27
CA VAL A 132 3.60 3.27 2.81
C VAL A 132 2.95 4.55 2.33
N ASN A 133 3.70 5.37 1.61
CA ASN A 133 3.22 6.63 1.06
C ASN A 133 3.26 6.58 -0.46
N ILE A 134 2.16 6.94 -1.09
CA ILE A 134 2.03 7.14 -2.54
C ILE A 134 1.59 8.58 -2.73
N GLY A 135 2.32 9.34 -3.52
CA GLY A 135 2.04 10.73 -3.82
C GLY A 135 0.77 10.94 -4.66
N ASP A 136 0.62 12.15 -5.15
CA ASP A 136 -0.50 12.58 -5.98
C ASP A 136 -0.28 12.19 -7.46
N ASP A 137 -1.37 12.12 -8.22
CA ASP A 137 -1.38 12.04 -9.69
C ASP A 137 -0.61 10.85 -10.28
N CYS A 138 -0.47 9.75 -9.53
CA CYS A 138 0.24 8.56 -10.00
C CYS A 138 -0.65 7.64 -10.86
N LEU A 139 -0.02 6.94 -11.80
CA LEU A 139 -0.59 5.84 -12.57
C LEU A 139 0.02 4.52 -12.10
N ILE A 140 -0.79 3.65 -11.54
CA ILE A 140 -0.39 2.31 -11.09
C ILE A 140 -1.11 1.27 -11.94
N ALA A 141 -0.34 0.55 -12.76
CA ALA A 141 -0.87 -0.47 -13.67
C ALA A 141 -1.25 -1.77 -12.91
N ASN A 142 -1.56 -2.84 -13.64
CA ASN A 142 -1.92 -4.12 -13.01
C ASN A 142 -0.70 -4.84 -12.43
N GLY A 143 -0.91 -5.63 -11.38
CA GLY A 143 0.09 -6.53 -10.83
C GLY A 143 1.20 -5.88 -10.03
N VAL A 144 1.11 -4.57 -9.75
CA VAL A 144 2.11 -3.85 -8.94
C VAL A 144 2.11 -4.34 -7.50
N LYS A 145 3.30 -4.53 -6.91
CA LYS A 145 3.48 -4.95 -5.52
C LYS A 145 4.34 -3.96 -4.76
N LEU A 146 3.87 -3.54 -3.59
CA LEU A 146 4.62 -2.74 -2.62
C LEU A 146 4.81 -3.60 -1.36
N LEU A 147 6.01 -4.13 -1.17
CA LEU A 147 6.33 -5.12 -0.15
C LEU A 147 7.25 -4.50 0.90
N THR A 148 6.71 -4.10 2.05
CA THR A 148 7.50 -3.53 3.15
C THR A 148 8.26 -4.59 3.96
N THR A 149 8.09 -5.86 3.63
CA THR A 149 8.62 -7.02 4.33
C THR A 149 8.94 -8.15 3.36
N ASP A 150 9.86 -9.03 3.74
CA ASP A 150 10.13 -10.30 3.05
C ASP A 150 9.31 -11.47 3.64
N PHE A 151 8.39 -11.20 4.58
CA PHE A 151 7.54 -12.16 5.31
C PHE A 151 8.30 -13.17 6.20
N HIS A 152 9.59 -13.36 5.98
CA HIS A 152 10.44 -14.27 6.73
C HIS A 152 11.75 -13.60 7.13
N THR A 153 12.27 -13.97 8.29
CA THR A 153 13.46 -13.37 8.87
C THR A 153 14.72 -14.06 8.34
N VAL A 154 15.65 -13.27 7.80
CA VAL A 154 17.01 -13.67 7.51
C VAL A 154 17.88 -13.25 8.68
N ILE A 155 18.63 -14.20 9.25
CA ILE A 155 19.53 -13.97 10.39
C ILE A 155 20.97 -14.27 10.02
N GLU A 156 21.86 -13.50 10.57
CA GLU A 156 23.29 -13.82 10.57
C GLU A 156 23.55 -14.97 11.58
N ASN A 157 24.29 -15.98 11.15
CA ASN A 157 24.37 -17.22 11.93
C ASN A 157 25.13 -17.10 13.25
N GLU A 158 26.16 -16.28 13.31
CA GLU A 158 27.01 -16.12 14.49
C GLU A 158 26.38 -15.18 15.51
N THR A 159 26.02 -13.97 15.09
CA THR A 159 25.52 -12.90 15.96
C THR A 159 24.02 -12.98 16.23
N LYS A 160 23.26 -13.78 15.45
CA LYS A 160 21.80 -13.85 15.44
C LYS A 160 21.13 -12.52 15.09
N GLN A 161 21.86 -11.59 14.49
CA GLN A 161 21.33 -10.32 14.03
C GLN A 161 20.36 -10.52 12.86
N ILE A 162 19.24 -9.78 12.89
CA ILE A 162 18.28 -9.73 11.77
C ILE A 162 18.88 -8.90 10.64
N LEU A 163 18.98 -9.49 9.44
CA LEU A 163 19.59 -8.85 8.27
C LEU A 163 18.56 -8.15 7.36
N ASN A 164 17.28 -8.52 7.46
CA ASN A 164 16.24 -8.04 6.54
C ASN A 164 15.03 -7.41 7.26
N PRO A 165 15.22 -6.43 8.14
CA PRO A 165 14.11 -5.81 8.84
C PRO A 165 13.13 -5.14 7.86
N PRO A 166 11.81 -5.15 8.14
CA PRO A 166 10.83 -4.37 7.38
C PRO A 166 11.13 -2.88 7.42
N ALA A 167 10.84 -2.18 6.32
CA ALA A 167 11.06 -0.73 6.20
C ALA A 167 9.96 -0.07 5.34
N ASP A 168 9.84 1.25 5.50
CA ASP A 168 8.86 2.08 4.81
C ASP A 168 9.08 2.10 3.29
N ILE A 169 7.99 2.40 2.54
CA ILE A 169 8.05 2.65 1.09
C ILE A 169 7.47 4.03 0.83
N ASN A 170 8.18 4.85 0.03
CA ASN A 170 7.73 6.16 -0.37
C ASN A 170 7.78 6.28 -1.90
N ILE A 171 6.65 6.60 -2.50
CA ILE A 171 6.50 6.88 -3.92
C ILE A 171 6.14 8.36 -4.07
N GLY A 172 6.90 9.09 -4.84
CA GLY A 172 6.68 10.51 -5.12
C GLY A 172 5.43 10.78 -5.94
N ASN A 173 5.23 12.04 -6.29
CA ASN A 173 4.10 12.46 -7.11
C ASN A 173 4.32 12.13 -8.59
N HIS A 174 3.24 12.01 -9.33
CA HIS A 174 3.25 11.82 -10.77
C HIS A 174 4.16 10.67 -11.24
N CYS A 175 4.22 9.60 -10.43
CA CYS A 175 4.95 8.39 -10.78
C CYS A 175 4.09 7.45 -11.64
N TRP A 176 4.73 6.79 -12.60
CA TRP A 176 4.09 5.72 -13.37
C TRP A 176 4.73 4.37 -13.04
N LEU A 177 4.02 3.55 -12.29
CA LEU A 177 4.41 2.15 -12.04
C LEU A 177 3.74 1.27 -13.10
N CYS A 178 4.53 0.78 -14.06
CA CYS A 178 4.03 -0.08 -15.14
C CYS A 178 3.65 -1.48 -14.63
N GLU A 179 3.18 -2.35 -15.53
CA GLU A 179 2.67 -3.68 -15.17
C GLU A 179 3.72 -4.56 -14.47
N ASP A 180 3.26 -5.34 -13.48
CA ASP A 180 4.05 -6.34 -12.74
C ASP A 180 5.30 -5.77 -12.04
N VAL A 181 5.33 -4.48 -11.75
CA VAL A 181 6.41 -3.86 -10.96
C VAL A 181 6.36 -4.34 -9.53
N THR A 182 7.53 -4.64 -8.95
CA THR A 182 7.68 -4.91 -7.51
C THR A 182 8.61 -3.87 -6.89
N ILE A 183 8.11 -3.14 -5.89
CA ILE A 183 8.87 -2.23 -5.04
C ILE A 183 9.08 -2.89 -3.70
N THR A 184 10.33 -3.01 -3.25
CA THR A 184 10.64 -3.65 -1.98
C THR A 184 10.82 -2.63 -0.84
N LYS A 185 10.92 -3.14 0.36
CA LYS A 185 11.12 -2.37 1.59
C LYS A 185 12.28 -1.39 1.52
N GLY A 186 12.11 -0.22 2.13
CA GLY A 186 13.12 0.83 2.22
C GLY A 186 13.28 1.67 0.95
N VAL A 187 12.49 1.44 -0.08
CA VAL A 187 12.59 2.18 -1.35
C VAL A 187 11.86 3.50 -1.27
N THR A 188 12.54 4.55 -1.73
CA THR A 188 11.97 5.86 -2.04
C THR A 188 12.14 6.13 -3.53
N LEU A 189 11.06 6.50 -4.22
CA LEU A 189 11.07 7.01 -5.59
C LEU A 189 10.76 8.50 -5.58
N ALA A 190 11.59 9.28 -6.25
CA ALA A 190 11.33 10.70 -6.46
C ALA A 190 10.15 10.94 -7.40
N ASP A 191 9.64 12.18 -7.42
CA ASP A 191 8.57 12.61 -8.31
C ASP A 191 8.93 12.35 -9.79
N ASP A 192 7.93 12.17 -10.62
CA ASP A 192 8.07 11.95 -12.07
C ASP A 192 8.91 10.70 -12.43
N THR A 193 8.97 9.71 -11.55
CA THR A 193 9.66 8.45 -11.85
C THR A 193 8.76 7.52 -12.64
N ILE A 194 9.25 7.02 -13.77
CA ILE A 194 8.63 5.96 -14.55
C ILE A 194 9.34 4.64 -14.24
N VAL A 195 8.62 3.66 -13.74
CA VAL A 195 9.14 2.31 -13.48
C VAL A 195 8.67 1.38 -14.58
N ALA A 196 9.60 0.89 -15.41
CA ALA A 196 9.31 0.01 -16.53
C ALA A 196 8.66 -1.31 -16.09
N ALA A 197 7.85 -1.89 -16.95
CA ALA A 197 7.13 -3.13 -16.65
C ALA A 197 8.09 -4.25 -16.20
N LYS A 198 7.62 -5.06 -15.23
CA LYS A 198 8.35 -6.19 -14.62
C LYS A 198 9.64 -5.80 -13.89
N ALA A 199 9.85 -4.51 -13.61
CA ALA A 199 11.01 -4.10 -12.83
C ALA A 199 10.93 -4.58 -11.38
N TYR A 200 12.08 -4.95 -10.82
CA TYR A 200 12.24 -5.31 -9.41
C TYR A 200 13.10 -4.25 -8.71
N VAL A 201 12.47 -3.37 -7.94
CA VAL A 201 13.12 -2.18 -7.36
C VAL A 201 13.53 -2.46 -5.94
N THR A 202 14.85 -2.51 -5.69
CA THR A 202 15.46 -2.88 -4.39
C THR A 202 16.25 -1.75 -3.74
N LYS A 203 16.36 -0.60 -4.39
CA LYS A 203 17.05 0.59 -3.89
C LYS A 203 16.28 1.86 -4.26
N SER A 204 16.53 2.93 -3.54
CA SER A 204 15.92 4.23 -3.79
C SER A 204 16.47 4.92 -5.04
N PHE A 205 15.63 5.76 -5.66
CA PHE A 205 15.97 6.61 -6.79
C PHE A 205 15.47 8.03 -6.48
N GLU A 206 16.38 8.89 -6.08
CA GLU A 206 16.07 10.24 -5.60
C GLU A 206 16.08 11.32 -6.69
N LYS A 207 16.49 10.93 -7.92
CA LYS A 207 16.48 11.84 -9.06
C LYS A 207 15.12 11.83 -9.72
N THR A 208 14.52 13.00 -9.85
CA THR A 208 13.22 13.19 -10.55
C THR A 208 13.35 13.01 -12.06
N ASN A 209 12.22 12.84 -12.75
CA ASN A 209 12.15 12.80 -14.22
C ASN A 209 13.01 11.69 -14.82
N THR A 210 12.98 10.50 -14.21
CA THR A 210 13.79 9.36 -14.62
C THR A 210 12.93 8.19 -15.07
N ILE A 211 13.51 7.35 -15.93
CA ILE A 211 12.99 6.01 -16.24
C ILE A 211 13.92 5.00 -15.62
N ILE A 212 13.37 4.13 -14.78
CA ILE A 212 14.10 3.00 -14.18
C ILE A 212 13.50 1.67 -14.63
N GLY A 213 14.29 0.60 -14.63
CA GLY A 213 13.80 -0.72 -14.99
C GLY A 213 14.86 -1.80 -14.88
N GLY A 214 14.44 -3.05 -15.02
CA GLY A 214 15.30 -4.24 -14.91
C GLY A 214 15.15 -4.98 -13.59
N ILE A 215 15.88 -6.08 -13.43
CA ILE A 215 15.91 -6.99 -12.27
C ILE A 215 17.38 -7.26 -11.91
N PRO A 216 17.97 -6.55 -10.91
CA PRO A 216 17.40 -5.42 -10.17
C PRO A 216 17.29 -4.15 -11.01
N ALA A 217 16.38 -3.24 -10.64
CA ALA A 217 16.13 -2.01 -11.37
C ALA A 217 17.34 -1.05 -11.32
N ASN A 218 17.61 -0.43 -12.46
CA ASN A 218 18.62 0.61 -12.63
C ASN A 218 18.06 1.75 -13.49
N ILE A 219 18.75 2.88 -13.53
CA ILE A 219 18.36 4.01 -14.37
C ILE A 219 18.56 3.61 -15.84
N ILE A 220 17.49 3.67 -16.61
CA ILE A 220 17.47 3.47 -18.07
C ILE A 220 17.65 4.82 -18.75
N LYS A 221 16.98 5.87 -18.23
CA LYS A 221 17.03 7.22 -18.77
C LYS A 221 16.88 8.24 -17.64
N ASP A 222 17.71 9.25 -17.64
CA ASP A 222 17.77 10.27 -16.60
C ASP A 222 17.70 11.71 -17.12
N LYS A 223 17.22 11.87 -18.34
CA LYS A 223 17.14 13.16 -19.03
C LYS A 223 15.69 13.63 -19.10
N ASN A 224 15.28 14.38 -18.09
CA ASN A 224 14.08 15.21 -18.12
C ASN A 224 12.88 14.55 -18.83
N THR A 225 12.56 13.35 -18.40
CA THR A 225 11.46 12.55 -18.97
C THR A 225 10.21 12.69 -18.09
N SER A 226 9.07 12.71 -18.73
CA SER A 226 7.78 12.65 -18.08
C SER A 226 6.84 11.74 -18.87
N TRP A 227 5.64 11.56 -18.37
CA TRP A 227 4.61 10.77 -19.00
C TRP A 227 3.28 11.53 -19.03
N SER A 228 2.34 11.06 -19.85
CA SER A 228 0.99 11.60 -19.91
C SER A 228 -0.01 10.46 -19.92
N VAL A 229 -1.15 10.67 -19.27
CA VAL A 229 -2.30 9.75 -19.32
C VAL A 229 -2.92 9.70 -20.71
N LEU A 230 -2.65 10.69 -21.56
CA LEU A 230 -3.19 10.76 -22.90
C LEU A 230 -2.57 9.67 -23.81
N PRO A 231 -3.36 8.97 -24.61
CA PRO A 231 -2.84 8.08 -25.65
C PRO A 231 -1.95 8.84 -26.65
N TYR A 232 -1.01 8.14 -27.29
CA TYR A 232 -0.04 8.71 -28.21
C TYR A 232 -0.66 9.67 -29.25
N TRP A 233 -1.76 9.26 -29.87
CA TRP A 233 -2.42 10.05 -30.91
C TRP A 233 -3.01 11.35 -30.39
N GLN A 234 -3.60 11.36 -29.19
CA GLN A 234 -4.12 12.59 -28.55
C GLN A 234 -2.98 13.51 -28.12
N TYR A 235 -1.95 12.97 -27.48
CA TYR A 235 -0.80 13.76 -27.05
C TYR A 235 -0.09 14.42 -28.25
N LYS A 236 0.04 13.70 -29.38
CA LYS A 236 0.63 14.23 -30.61
C LYS A 236 -0.16 15.43 -31.17
N GLU A 237 -1.46 15.46 -30.99
CA GLU A 237 -2.27 16.60 -31.42
C GLU A 237 -2.07 17.82 -30.54
N THR A 238 -1.90 17.64 -29.22
CA THR A 238 -1.67 18.78 -28.30
C THR A 238 -0.36 19.50 -28.60
N ILE A 239 0.72 18.80 -28.98
CA ILE A 239 2.01 19.42 -29.31
C ILE A 239 2.06 20.06 -30.70
N LYS A 240 1.09 19.80 -31.58
CA LYS A 240 0.97 20.46 -32.89
C LYS A 240 0.25 21.81 -32.80
N SER A 241 -0.51 22.02 -31.72
CA SER A 241 -1.30 23.23 -31.49
C SER A 241 -0.57 24.28 -30.64
N THR A 242 0.66 23.96 -30.22
CA THR A 242 1.61 24.86 -29.53
C THR A 242 2.70 25.30 -30.49
#